data_3026c581962428dac32b3021778eed7a
#
_entry.id   3026c581962428dac32b3021778eed7a
#
_cell.length_a   1.000
_cell.length_b   1.000
_cell.length_c   1.000
_cell.angle_alpha   90.00
_cell.angle_beta   90.00
_cell.angle_gamma   90.00
#
_symmetry.space_group_name_H-M   'P 1'
#
loop_
_entity.id
_entity.type
_entity.pdbx_description
1 polymer ?
#
loop_
_entity_poly.entity_id
_entity_poly.type
_entity_poly.pdbx_seq_one_letter_code
_entity_poly.pdbx_strand_id
1 'polypeptide(L)'
;YKEGWAPLIVVSGAAADKTGPSNAKAMYQRAINSGVPEKAIVMDESSETTRQNATEVKKIVDSRKIEDVILVTSGYHMRRAQLEFSAQFNDVKIRSHPVASDKNWSSLWWFTPWGWWLAMGELMRIGLFALGLSR
;
A
#
# COMPACT_ATOMS: atom_id res chain seq x y z
N TYR A 1 2.60 -9.75 -11.62
CA TYR A 1 3.06 -11.15 -11.53
C TYR A 1 2.97 -11.85 -12.88
N LYS A 2 1.78 -11.90 -13.49
CA LYS A 2 1.57 -12.61 -14.77
C LYS A 2 2.43 -12.11 -15.92
N GLU A 3 2.72 -10.83 -15.95
CA GLU A 3 3.58 -10.18 -16.95
C GLU A 3 5.08 -10.24 -16.59
N GLY A 4 5.43 -10.92 -15.50
CA GLY A 4 6.80 -11.11 -15.07
C GLY A 4 7.48 -9.90 -14.42
N TRP A 5 6.72 -8.85 -14.04
CA TRP A 5 7.31 -7.65 -13.42
C TRP A 5 7.84 -7.92 -12.00
N ALA A 6 7.20 -8.83 -11.27
CA ALA A 6 7.62 -9.21 -9.94
C ALA A 6 7.32 -10.69 -9.67
N PRO A 7 8.26 -11.47 -9.11
CA PRO A 7 8.07 -12.87 -8.79
C PRO A 7 7.32 -13.08 -7.46
N LEU A 8 7.19 -12.03 -6.64
CA LEU A 8 6.57 -12.06 -5.33
C LEU A 8 5.56 -10.92 -5.19
N ILE A 9 4.43 -11.20 -4.56
CA ILE A 9 3.43 -10.21 -4.17
C ILE A 9 3.38 -10.16 -2.65
N VAL A 10 3.49 -8.97 -2.07
CA VAL A 10 3.23 -8.74 -0.65
C VAL A 10 1.92 -7.95 -0.56
N VAL A 11 0.96 -8.50 0.18
CA VAL A 11 -0.31 -7.83 0.49
C VAL A 11 -0.34 -7.49 1.97
N SER A 12 -0.61 -6.24 2.31
CA SER A 12 -0.51 -5.74 3.68
C SER A 12 -1.69 -4.84 4.03
N GLY A 13 -2.24 -5.03 5.20
CA GLY A 13 -3.31 -4.22 5.79
C GLY A 13 -4.30 -5.04 6.62
N ALA A 14 -4.56 -4.56 7.84
CA ALA A 14 -5.55 -5.12 8.75
C ALA A 14 -7.01 -4.90 8.27
N ALA A 15 -7.97 -5.41 9.00
CA ALA A 15 -9.38 -5.15 8.77
C ALA A 15 -9.72 -3.68 9.10
N ALA A 16 -10.43 -3.02 8.19
CA ALA A 16 -10.81 -1.62 8.37
C ALA A 16 -11.75 -1.40 9.57
N ASP A 17 -12.62 -2.36 9.85
CA ASP A 17 -13.64 -2.34 10.92
C ASP A 17 -13.32 -3.25 12.11
N LYS A 18 -12.15 -3.91 12.10
CA LYS A 18 -11.68 -4.88 13.10
C LYS A 18 -12.58 -6.13 13.29
N THR A 19 -13.63 -6.27 12.52
CA THR A 19 -14.61 -7.38 12.67
C THR A 19 -14.70 -8.27 11.42
N GLY A 20 -14.33 -7.74 10.26
CA GLY A 20 -14.34 -8.44 8.98
C GLY A 20 -12.97 -9.04 8.60
N PRO A 21 -12.88 -9.63 7.40
CA PRO A 21 -11.60 -10.08 6.87
C PRO A 21 -10.66 -8.87 6.66
N SER A 22 -9.37 -9.11 6.88
CA SER A 22 -8.35 -8.08 6.64
C SER A 22 -8.31 -7.64 5.17
N ASN A 23 -7.87 -6.41 4.93
CA ASN A 23 -7.63 -5.92 3.57
C ASN A 23 -6.61 -6.81 2.84
N ALA A 24 -5.58 -7.26 3.56
CA ALA A 24 -4.58 -8.20 3.05
C ALA A 24 -5.23 -9.52 2.62
N LYS A 25 -6.15 -10.08 3.42
CA LYS A 25 -6.87 -11.32 3.08
C LYS A 25 -7.75 -11.16 1.84
N ALA A 26 -8.44 -10.03 1.72
CA ALA A 26 -9.25 -9.74 0.53
C ALA A 26 -8.37 -9.64 -0.74
N MET A 27 -7.22 -8.95 -0.64
CA MET A 27 -6.25 -8.86 -1.74
C MET A 27 -5.62 -10.22 -2.07
N TYR A 28 -5.27 -11.01 -1.06
CA TYR A 28 -4.76 -12.37 -1.23
C TYR A 28 -5.76 -13.24 -2.02
N GLN A 29 -7.02 -13.28 -1.59
CA GLN A 29 -8.05 -14.07 -2.26
C GLN A 29 -8.23 -13.64 -3.72
N ARG A 30 -8.18 -12.34 -3.99
CA ARG A 30 -8.25 -11.80 -5.34
C ARG A 30 -7.05 -12.23 -6.19
N ALA A 31 -5.85 -12.23 -5.63
CA ALA A 31 -4.64 -12.69 -6.32
C ALA A 31 -4.71 -14.18 -6.67
N ILE A 32 -5.13 -15.03 -5.71
CA ILE A 32 -5.36 -16.47 -5.94
C ILE A 32 -6.39 -16.69 -7.05
N ASN A 33 -7.55 -16.04 -6.97
CA ASN A 33 -8.61 -16.14 -7.98
C ASN A 33 -8.14 -15.65 -9.37
N SER A 34 -7.14 -14.80 -9.40
CA SER A 34 -6.50 -14.33 -10.63
C SER A 34 -5.39 -15.26 -11.13
N GLY A 35 -5.13 -16.39 -10.47
CA GLY A 35 -4.15 -17.40 -10.87
C GLY A 35 -2.72 -17.13 -10.39
N VAL A 36 -2.53 -16.30 -9.37
CA VAL A 36 -1.22 -16.16 -8.71
C VAL A 36 -1.03 -17.36 -7.76
N PRO A 37 0.07 -18.10 -7.84
CA PRO A 37 0.32 -19.22 -6.94
C PRO A 37 0.45 -18.75 -5.49
N GLU A 38 -0.08 -19.50 -4.54
CA GLU A 38 -0.01 -19.18 -3.11
C GLU A 38 1.42 -18.90 -2.64
N LYS A 39 2.39 -19.72 -3.06
CA LYS A 39 3.81 -19.58 -2.72
C LYS A 39 4.43 -18.24 -3.18
N ALA A 40 3.80 -17.54 -4.11
CA ALA A 40 4.23 -16.24 -4.60
C ALA A 40 3.55 -15.06 -3.88
N ILE A 41 2.77 -15.33 -2.83
CA ILE A 41 2.07 -14.29 -2.07
C ILE A 41 2.52 -14.36 -0.60
N VAL A 42 2.88 -13.21 -0.04
CA VAL A 42 3.11 -13.02 1.40
C VAL A 42 2.06 -12.07 1.93
N MET A 43 1.47 -12.39 3.06
CA MET A 43 0.38 -11.63 3.64
C MET A 43 0.76 -11.06 5.01
N ASP A 44 0.51 -9.76 5.20
CA ASP A 44 0.55 -9.07 6.48
C ASP A 44 -0.85 -8.56 6.83
N GLU A 45 -1.47 -9.17 7.83
CA GLU A 45 -2.81 -8.82 8.31
C GLU A 45 -2.78 -7.91 9.55
N SER A 46 -1.60 -7.60 10.08
CA SER A 46 -1.44 -6.92 11.37
C SER A 46 -1.38 -5.40 11.25
N SER A 47 -0.98 -4.89 10.10
CA SER A 47 -0.73 -3.47 9.89
C SER A 47 -2.01 -2.65 9.77
N GLU A 48 -2.26 -1.76 10.75
CA GLU A 48 -3.43 -0.86 10.79
C GLU A 48 -3.14 0.51 10.16
N THR A 49 -1.87 0.86 9.97
CA THR A 49 -1.44 2.15 9.44
C THR A 49 -0.43 2.00 8.30
N THR A 50 -0.30 3.01 7.45
CA THR A 50 0.68 3.00 6.34
C THR A 50 2.11 2.85 6.85
N ARG A 51 2.44 3.44 8.00
CA ARG A 51 3.74 3.30 8.65
C ARG A 51 3.99 1.85 9.07
N GLN A 52 3.00 1.19 9.68
CA GLN A 52 3.09 -0.22 10.05
C GLN A 52 3.23 -1.10 8.80
N ASN A 53 2.46 -0.84 7.74
CA ASN A 53 2.62 -1.53 6.46
C ASN A 53 4.08 -1.45 5.97
N ALA A 54 4.68 -0.25 5.98
CA ALA A 54 6.08 -0.08 5.58
C ALA A 54 7.03 -0.87 6.49
N THR A 55 6.80 -0.87 7.80
CA THR A 55 7.62 -1.61 8.77
C THR A 55 7.55 -3.13 8.57
N GLU A 56 6.35 -3.69 8.41
CA GLU A 56 6.18 -5.14 8.24
C GLU A 56 6.68 -5.60 6.86
N VAL A 57 6.40 -4.84 5.81
CA VAL A 57 6.94 -5.13 4.47
C VAL A 57 8.48 -5.02 4.45
N LYS A 58 9.07 -4.07 5.20
CA LYS A 58 10.54 -3.97 5.32
C LYS A 58 11.17 -5.24 5.87
N LYS A 59 10.58 -5.85 6.89
CA LYS A 59 11.07 -7.13 7.45
C LYS A 59 11.09 -8.24 6.39
N ILE A 60 10.04 -8.30 5.56
CA ILE A 60 9.94 -9.29 4.48
C ILE A 60 11.02 -9.03 3.42
N VAL A 61 11.20 -7.77 3.03
CA VAL A 61 12.18 -7.33 2.04
C VAL A 61 13.60 -7.65 2.49
N ASP A 62 13.94 -7.34 3.75
CA ASP A 62 15.26 -7.60 4.32
C ASP A 62 15.54 -9.10 4.45
N SER A 63 14.58 -9.87 4.94
CA SER A 63 14.74 -11.33 5.12
C SER A 63 14.96 -12.05 3.78
N ARG A 64 14.45 -11.50 2.69
CA ARG A 64 14.55 -12.07 1.34
C ARG A 64 15.60 -11.38 0.47
N LYS A 65 16.30 -10.37 0.99
CA LYS A 65 17.32 -9.58 0.27
C LYS A 65 16.78 -8.99 -1.04
N ILE A 66 15.57 -8.40 -0.97
CA ILE A 66 14.91 -7.79 -2.13
C ILE A 66 15.48 -6.38 -2.31
N GLU A 67 15.92 -6.05 -3.51
CA GLU A 67 16.56 -4.77 -3.86
C GLU A 67 15.60 -3.81 -4.60
N ASP A 68 14.58 -4.34 -5.27
CA ASP A 68 13.59 -3.57 -6.04
C ASP A 68 12.17 -3.89 -5.56
N VAL A 69 11.37 -2.86 -5.30
CA VAL A 69 9.97 -2.97 -4.88
C VAL A 69 9.09 -2.12 -5.78
N ILE A 70 7.97 -2.68 -6.24
CA ILE A 70 6.90 -1.94 -6.90
C ILE A 70 5.82 -1.67 -5.87
N LEU A 71 5.68 -0.41 -5.47
CA LEU A 71 4.66 0.04 -4.53
C LEU A 71 3.36 0.34 -5.28
N VAL A 72 2.31 -0.42 -4.98
CA VAL A 72 1.00 -0.32 -5.64
C VAL A 72 -0.05 0.10 -4.61
N THR A 73 -0.70 1.23 -4.85
CA THR A 73 -1.82 1.72 -4.03
C THR A 73 -2.67 2.70 -4.83
N SER A 74 -3.79 3.14 -4.26
CA SER A 74 -4.64 4.17 -4.87
C SER A 74 -3.88 5.48 -5.11
N GLY A 75 -4.24 6.20 -6.17
CA GLY A 75 -3.59 7.44 -6.53
C GLY A 75 -3.54 8.48 -5.38
N TYR A 76 -4.63 8.64 -4.62
CA TYR A 76 -4.69 9.57 -3.49
C TYR A 76 -3.83 9.13 -2.29
N HIS A 77 -3.60 7.84 -2.11
CA HIS A 77 -2.72 7.31 -1.06
C HIS A 77 -1.24 7.26 -1.46
N MET A 78 -0.93 7.32 -2.75
CA MET A 78 0.42 7.06 -3.27
C MET A 78 1.47 7.99 -2.63
N ARG A 79 1.19 9.28 -2.51
CA ARG A 79 2.15 10.24 -1.94
C ARG A 79 2.53 9.88 -0.50
N ARG A 80 1.54 9.59 0.35
CA ARG A 80 1.77 9.20 1.74
C ARG A 80 2.50 7.87 1.84
N ALA A 81 2.06 6.87 1.08
CA ALA A 81 2.74 5.57 1.06
C ALA A 81 4.21 5.71 0.63
N GLN A 82 4.48 6.50 -0.41
CA GLN A 82 5.86 6.76 -0.87
C GLN A 82 6.73 7.40 0.23
N LEU A 83 6.21 8.38 0.98
CA LEU A 83 6.95 9.01 2.08
C LEU A 83 7.27 8.00 3.18
N GLU A 84 6.29 7.23 3.66
CA GLU A 84 6.47 6.24 4.74
C GLU A 84 7.42 5.09 4.33
N PHE A 85 7.28 4.59 3.09
CA PHE A 85 8.15 3.54 2.59
C PHE A 85 9.58 4.08 2.35
N SER A 86 9.76 5.24 1.72
CA SER A 86 11.09 5.81 1.49
C SER A 86 11.83 6.15 2.78
N ALA A 87 11.13 6.50 3.85
CA ALA A 87 11.73 6.76 5.16
C ALA A 87 12.36 5.50 5.80
N GLN A 88 11.92 4.31 5.38
CA GLN A 88 12.37 3.03 5.97
C GLN A 88 13.22 2.18 5.01
N PHE A 89 13.15 2.41 3.71
CA PHE A 89 13.77 1.60 2.66
C PHE A 89 14.99 2.31 2.05
N ASN A 90 16.02 2.53 2.86
CA ASN A 90 17.20 3.31 2.44
C ASN A 90 17.99 2.67 1.28
N ASP A 91 18.06 1.32 1.25
CA ASP A 91 18.87 0.56 0.31
C ASP A 91 18.03 -0.20 -0.73
N VAL A 92 16.74 0.12 -0.83
CA VAL A 92 15.80 -0.57 -1.72
C VAL A 92 15.22 0.42 -2.72
N LYS A 93 15.25 0.08 -3.98
CA LYS A 93 14.67 0.90 -5.04
C LYS A 93 13.14 0.76 -5.04
N ILE A 94 12.43 1.84 -4.80
CA ILE A 94 10.97 1.88 -4.81
C ILE A 94 10.47 2.50 -6.11
N ARG A 95 9.65 1.76 -6.84
CA ARG A 95 8.93 2.22 -8.03
C ARG A 95 7.45 2.34 -7.71
N SER A 96 6.90 3.53 -7.80
CA SER A 96 5.48 3.77 -7.53
C SER A 96 4.61 3.46 -8.73
N HIS A 97 3.54 2.68 -8.51
CA HIS A 97 2.56 2.34 -9.54
C HIS A 97 1.14 2.63 -9.00
N PRO A 98 0.61 3.85 -9.19
CA PRO A 98 -0.72 4.21 -8.73
C PRO A 98 -1.80 3.45 -9.51
N VAL A 99 -2.82 2.94 -8.81
CA VAL A 99 -3.98 2.32 -9.46
C VAL A 99 -4.85 3.41 -10.05
N ALA A 100 -4.96 3.43 -11.39
CA ALA A 100 -5.72 4.44 -12.13
C ALA A 100 -7.24 4.20 -12.08
N SER A 101 -7.68 2.95 -11.85
CA SER A 101 -9.10 2.53 -11.86
C SER A 101 -9.74 2.51 -10.46
N ASP A 102 -9.31 3.37 -9.54
CA ASP A 102 -9.92 3.46 -8.22
C ASP A 102 -11.30 4.12 -8.32
N LYS A 103 -12.35 3.39 -7.87
CA LYS A 103 -13.73 3.88 -7.89
C LYS A 103 -13.94 5.10 -6.99
N ASN A 104 -13.08 5.29 -5.98
CA ASN A 104 -13.14 6.39 -5.01
C ASN A 104 -12.32 7.61 -5.45
N TRP A 105 -11.52 7.49 -6.51
CA TRP A 105 -10.65 8.55 -7.00
C TRP A 105 -10.69 8.63 -8.52
N SER A 106 -11.37 9.64 -9.05
CA SER A 106 -11.39 9.97 -10.48
C SER A 106 -10.39 11.08 -10.80
N SER A 107 -9.97 11.19 -12.05
CA SER A 107 -9.18 12.32 -12.54
C SER A 107 -9.90 13.67 -12.37
N LEU A 108 -11.21 13.66 -12.10
CA LEU A 108 -12.06 14.82 -11.87
C LEU A 108 -12.43 15.02 -10.39
N TRP A 109 -11.59 14.51 -9.46
CA TRP A 109 -11.85 14.55 -8.01
C TRP A 109 -12.15 15.96 -7.46
N TRP A 110 -11.58 17.01 -8.07
CA TRP A 110 -11.79 18.40 -7.66
C TRP A 110 -13.21 18.92 -7.93
N PHE A 111 -14.01 18.22 -8.74
CA PHE A 111 -15.43 18.55 -8.94
C PHE A 111 -16.36 17.87 -7.93
N THR A 112 -15.84 17.04 -7.04
CA THR A 112 -16.66 16.30 -6.08
C THR A 112 -16.32 16.67 -4.64
N PRO A 113 -17.31 16.92 -3.75
CA PRO A 113 -17.05 17.15 -2.32
C PRO A 113 -16.32 15.99 -1.66
N TRP A 114 -16.58 14.76 -2.10
CA TRP A 114 -15.91 13.55 -1.64
C TRP A 114 -14.42 13.54 -1.98
N GLY A 115 -14.06 13.94 -3.20
CA GLY A 115 -12.68 14.07 -3.62
C GLY A 115 -11.90 15.09 -2.78
N TRP A 116 -12.50 16.23 -2.48
CA TRP A 116 -11.92 17.23 -1.57
C TRP A 116 -11.73 16.70 -0.16
N TRP A 117 -12.72 15.98 0.36
CA TRP A 117 -12.63 15.38 1.69
C TRP A 117 -11.47 14.36 1.78
N LEU A 118 -11.32 13.50 0.77
CA LEU A 118 -10.19 12.57 0.69
C LEU A 118 -8.85 13.30 0.59
N ALA A 119 -8.75 14.30 -0.29
CA ALA A 119 -7.52 15.06 -0.49
C ALA A 119 -7.08 15.81 0.78
N MET A 120 -8.01 16.46 1.48
CA MET A 120 -7.74 17.14 2.74
C MET A 120 -7.30 16.16 3.84
N GLY A 121 -7.92 14.98 3.91
CA GLY A 121 -7.52 13.94 4.83
C GLY A 121 -6.08 13.46 4.60
N GLU A 122 -5.68 13.28 3.34
CA GLU A 122 -4.30 12.88 3.02
C GLU A 122 -3.29 14.01 3.26
N LEU A 123 -3.64 15.26 2.94
CA LEU A 123 -2.78 16.42 3.25
C LEU A 123 -2.52 16.55 4.74
N MET A 124 -3.54 16.38 5.57
CA MET A 124 -3.40 16.39 7.04
C MET A 124 -2.46 15.28 7.51
N ARG A 125 -2.59 14.05 6.99
CA ARG A 125 -1.73 12.92 7.34
C ARG A 125 -0.28 13.13 6.89
N ILE A 126 -0.07 13.74 5.72
CA ILE A 126 1.27 14.13 5.25
C ILE A 126 1.86 15.20 6.17
N GLY A 127 1.07 16.17 6.61
CA GLY A 127 1.50 17.17 7.59
C GLY A 127 1.92 16.56 8.93
N LEU A 128 1.14 15.61 9.44
CA LEU A 128 1.49 14.86 10.66
C LEU A 128 2.78 14.04 10.48
N PHE A 129 3.00 13.46 9.31
CA PHE A 129 4.26 12.78 8.99
C PHE A 129 5.44 13.75 9.07
N ALA A 130 5.32 14.94 8.43
CA ALA A 130 6.38 15.95 8.45
C ALA A 130 6.71 16.47 9.86
N LEU A 131 5.74 16.44 10.77
CA LEU A 131 5.90 16.80 12.18
C LEU A 131 6.37 15.62 13.07
N GLY A 132 6.62 14.44 12.50
CA GLY A 132 6.98 13.24 13.25
C GLY A 132 5.83 12.64 14.09
N LEU A 133 4.60 13.09 13.87
CA LEU A 133 3.39 12.70 14.62
C LEU A 133 2.56 11.62 13.91
N SER A 134 3.04 11.05 12.80
CA SER A 134 2.36 9.96 12.10
C SER A 134 2.33 8.69 12.97
N ARG A 135 1.14 8.18 13.25
CA ARG A 135 0.89 6.91 13.94
C ARG A 135 0.52 5.83 12.95
#